data_7c0f3633940348e84765f23f2986c788
#
_entry.id   7c0f3633940348e84765f23f2986c788
#
_cell.length_a   1.000
_cell.length_b   1.000
_cell.length_c   1.000
_cell.angle_alpha   90.00
_cell.angle_beta   90.00
_cell.angle_gamma   90.00
#
_symmetry.space_group_name_H-M   'P 1'
#
loop_
_entity.id
_entity.type
_entity.pdbx_description
1 polymer ?
#
loop_
_entity_poly.entity_id
_entity_poly.type
_entity_poly.pdbx_seq_one_letter_code
_entity_poly.pdbx_strand_id
1 'polypeptide(L)'
;VKVAKQNKVNFVWAVHPGADIRWGEADRKAAVKKFEMMYDLGFRSFAVFFDDIGGEGAKPEGQVEFLNYLNKEFIHKKPDVTPLIVCPTAYSGGGSRYHEVMGEHLDKDIGIMWTGSSIVSDIRTPALKGINKYLKRPAFIWWNFPVTDYVRHALFLGRTYGVDADAMPFMQGFASNPMDKPEASKISLFSVANMTWNAKAYDSDRTWKDSIRILFPGCSSAMQTFADHNSDGGPSGHNYRKEESVEIAPVVEQVLELCRRGARVSGSKAFDRLKAEFAKIAQAPAAIRAKSNNSAFVAEVEPWLIQFESLGKAGMNSMRMIEATEAGNAAGALNHAMEAACLLAEMQRYSREISKAINKHVTEVTKKNSPWQTAVKPSELVMAPAVRELLDMGSTPVLSRVSGQAVGRVKPYVSTK
;
A
#
# COMPACT_ATOMS: atom_id res chain seq x y z
N VAL A 1 26.68 5.59 0.55
CA VAL A 1 27.08 6.90 0.00
C VAL A 1 27.76 6.76 -1.35
N LYS A 2 28.88 5.98 -1.47
CA LYS A 2 29.64 5.84 -2.74
C LYS A 2 28.75 5.42 -3.92
N VAL A 3 27.96 4.37 -3.75
CA VAL A 3 27.03 3.88 -4.79
C VAL A 3 25.96 4.91 -5.13
N ALA A 4 25.39 5.60 -4.13
CA ALA A 4 24.41 6.67 -4.38
C ALA A 4 25.02 7.80 -5.23
N LYS A 5 26.23 8.26 -4.90
CA LYS A 5 26.96 9.29 -5.69
C LYS A 5 27.21 8.82 -7.12
N GLN A 6 27.66 7.58 -7.33
CA GLN A 6 27.88 7.01 -8.66
C GLN A 6 26.61 7.00 -9.53
N ASN A 7 25.46 6.80 -8.90
CA ASN A 7 24.15 6.81 -9.56
C ASN A 7 23.45 8.18 -9.53
N LYS A 8 24.15 9.25 -9.13
CA LYS A 8 23.60 10.61 -9.02
C LYS A 8 22.38 10.70 -8.09
N VAL A 9 22.34 9.85 -7.06
CA VAL A 9 21.29 9.83 -6.04
C VAL A 9 21.80 10.62 -4.83
N ASN A 10 21.01 11.60 -4.39
CA ASN A 10 21.26 12.30 -3.15
C ASN A 10 20.72 11.47 -1.98
N PHE A 11 21.61 10.95 -1.15
CA PHE A 11 21.25 10.15 0.01
C PHE A 11 21.08 11.05 1.23
N VAL A 12 19.86 11.25 1.70
CA VAL A 12 19.53 11.99 2.91
C VAL A 12 19.66 11.06 4.12
N TRP A 13 20.56 11.37 5.04
CA TRP A 13 20.65 10.65 6.30
C TRP A 13 19.78 11.32 7.36
N ALA A 14 18.82 10.56 7.91
CA ALA A 14 17.88 11.05 8.91
C ALA A 14 18.21 10.48 10.29
N VAL A 15 17.98 11.27 11.34
CA VAL A 15 18.06 10.85 12.73
C VAL A 15 16.77 11.15 13.47
N HIS A 16 16.30 10.18 14.26
CA HIS A 16 15.31 10.39 15.30
C HIS A 16 16.05 10.62 16.62
N PRO A 17 15.84 11.72 17.34
CA PRO A 17 16.64 12.09 18.51
C PRO A 17 16.39 11.22 19.75
N GLY A 18 15.31 10.42 19.76
CA GLY A 18 14.92 9.58 20.89
C GLY A 18 13.84 10.23 21.77
N ALA A 19 13.06 9.40 22.44
CA ALA A 19 12.00 9.88 23.35
C ALA A 19 12.54 10.46 24.66
N ASP A 20 13.81 10.28 24.94
CA ASP A 20 14.53 10.74 26.13
C ASP A 20 15.20 12.11 25.98
N ILE A 21 15.02 12.78 24.84
CA ILE A 21 15.58 14.11 24.59
C ILE A 21 15.13 15.12 25.65
N ARG A 22 16.06 15.98 26.10
CA ARG A 22 15.86 17.00 27.13
C ARG A 22 16.13 18.43 26.64
N TRP A 23 16.46 18.59 25.34
CA TRP A 23 16.76 19.87 24.71
C TRP A 23 18.00 20.59 25.26
N GLY A 24 18.77 19.92 26.13
CA GLY A 24 19.95 20.48 26.77
C GLY A 24 21.15 20.61 25.83
N GLU A 25 22.20 21.27 26.34
CA GLU A 25 23.46 21.45 25.60
C GLU A 25 24.11 20.11 25.22
N ALA A 26 23.98 19.11 26.11
CA ALA A 26 24.51 17.75 25.86
C ALA A 26 23.86 17.11 24.64
N ASP A 27 22.51 17.18 24.50
CA ASP A 27 21.79 16.65 23.35
C ASP A 27 22.17 17.37 22.07
N ARG A 28 22.25 18.69 22.11
CA ARG A 28 22.64 19.54 20.97
C ARG A 28 24.06 19.21 20.48
N LYS A 29 25.04 19.08 21.40
CA LYS A 29 26.41 18.69 21.06
C LYS A 29 26.50 17.26 20.53
N ALA A 30 25.75 16.32 21.12
CA ALA A 30 25.70 14.94 20.67
C ALA A 30 25.16 14.82 19.22
N ALA A 31 24.11 15.60 18.89
CA ALA A 31 23.56 15.63 17.54
C ALA A 31 24.55 16.21 16.52
N VAL A 32 25.22 17.33 16.82
CA VAL A 32 26.27 17.89 15.95
C VAL A 32 27.39 16.87 15.75
N LYS A 33 27.87 16.24 16.81
CA LYS A 33 28.91 15.20 16.71
C LYS A 33 28.47 14.05 15.80
N LYS A 34 27.22 13.64 15.89
CA LYS A 34 26.67 12.57 15.05
C LYS A 34 26.57 13.01 13.58
N PHE A 35 26.20 14.25 13.31
CA PHE A 35 26.17 14.81 11.96
C PHE A 35 27.58 14.90 11.37
N GLU A 36 28.57 15.34 12.15
CA GLU A 36 29.99 15.36 11.73
C GLU A 36 30.47 13.95 11.36
N MET A 37 30.19 12.95 12.17
CA MET A 37 30.54 11.55 11.86
C MET A 37 29.95 11.09 10.53
N MET A 38 28.69 11.44 10.24
CA MET A 38 28.04 11.07 8.98
C MET A 38 28.60 11.89 7.79
N TYR A 39 28.94 13.15 8.02
CA TYR A 39 29.61 13.99 7.03
C TYR A 39 30.95 13.41 6.62
N ASP A 40 31.76 12.96 7.58
CA ASP A 40 33.04 12.29 7.35
C ASP A 40 32.91 11.00 6.55
N LEU A 41 31.78 10.27 6.72
CA LEU A 41 31.41 9.12 5.90
C LEU A 41 30.93 9.49 4.49
N GLY A 42 30.80 10.79 4.21
CA GLY A 42 30.49 11.34 2.89
C GLY A 42 29.02 11.71 2.65
N PHE A 43 28.15 11.69 3.67
CA PHE A 43 26.79 12.24 3.55
C PHE A 43 26.84 13.76 3.36
N ARG A 44 25.90 14.29 2.58
CA ARG A 44 25.78 15.72 2.28
C ARG A 44 24.37 16.26 2.43
N SER A 45 23.43 15.38 2.84
CA SER A 45 22.06 15.76 3.10
C SER A 45 21.59 15.11 4.40
N PHE A 46 20.91 15.90 5.22
CA PHE A 46 20.56 15.52 6.58
C PHE A 46 19.10 15.85 6.87
N ALA A 47 18.48 15.02 7.72
CA ALA A 47 17.14 15.26 8.24
C ALA A 47 17.05 14.91 9.74
N VAL A 48 16.10 15.52 10.43
CA VAL A 48 15.73 15.17 11.80
C VAL A 48 14.24 14.79 11.80
N PHE A 49 13.91 13.64 12.34
CA PHE A 49 12.55 13.13 12.38
C PHE A 49 12.06 13.08 13.81
N PHE A 50 10.95 13.78 14.09
CA PHE A 50 10.25 13.81 15.37
C PHE A 50 8.87 13.12 15.29
N ASP A 51 8.66 12.33 14.23
CA ASP A 51 7.45 11.53 14.09
C ASP A 51 7.30 10.59 15.29
N ASP A 52 6.07 10.44 15.76
CA ASP A 52 5.66 9.55 16.86
C ASP A 52 6.39 9.78 18.20
N ILE A 53 7.06 10.92 18.37
CA ILE A 53 7.66 11.31 19.64
C ILE A 53 6.61 11.91 20.58
N GLY A 54 6.70 11.60 21.88
CA GLY A 54 5.76 12.09 22.90
C GLY A 54 6.41 12.98 23.95
N GLY A 55 5.60 13.48 24.87
CA GLY A 55 6.06 14.24 26.03
C GLY A 55 6.78 15.54 25.69
N GLU A 56 7.89 15.83 26.36
CA GLU A 56 8.71 17.02 26.12
C GLU A 56 9.30 17.05 24.70
N GLY A 57 9.61 15.89 24.13
CA GLY A 57 10.13 15.76 22.77
C GLY A 57 9.16 16.25 21.69
N ALA A 58 7.86 16.29 21.97
CA ALA A 58 6.84 16.73 21.04
C ALA A 58 6.58 18.26 21.04
N LYS A 59 7.23 19.02 21.93
CA LYS A 59 7.02 20.46 22.03
C LYS A 59 7.69 21.20 20.87
N PRO A 60 6.96 22.03 20.12
CA PRO A 60 7.51 22.69 18.94
C PRO A 60 8.63 23.69 19.29
N GLU A 61 8.59 24.33 20.44
CA GLU A 61 9.60 25.28 20.88
C GLU A 61 10.97 24.60 21.03
N GLY A 62 11.02 23.45 21.71
CA GLY A 62 12.22 22.65 21.87
C GLY A 62 12.77 22.14 20.53
N GLN A 63 11.86 21.69 19.64
CA GLN A 63 12.23 21.25 18.31
C GLN A 63 12.83 22.39 17.47
N VAL A 64 12.22 23.58 17.50
CA VAL A 64 12.71 24.78 16.80
C VAL A 64 14.11 25.18 17.28
N GLU A 65 14.31 25.30 18.61
CA GLU A 65 15.61 25.66 19.15
C GLU A 65 16.70 24.66 18.79
N PHE A 66 16.38 23.36 18.86
CA PHE A 66 17.29 22.28 18.50
C PHE A 66 17.67 22.30 17.02
N LEU A 67 16.68 22.47 16.14
CA LEU A 67 16.90 22.51 14.69
C LEU A 67 17.68 23.76 14.25
N ASN A 68 17.34 24.94 14.77
CA ASN A 68 18.06 26.17 14.48
C ASN A 68 19.53 26.08 14.99
N TYR A 69 19.77 25.43 16.14
CA TYR A 69 21.11 25.16 16.62
C TYR A 69 21.89 24.26 15.64
N LEU A 70 21.30 23.14 15.18
CA LEU A 70 21.94 22.26 14.19
C LEU A 70 22.19 22.98 12.86
N ASN A 71 21.25 23.80 12.43
CA ASN A 71 21.36 24.57 11.21
C ASN A 71 22.56 25.53 11.29
N LYS A 72 22.65 26.29 12.38
CA LYS A 72 23.75 27.23 12.63
C LYS A 72 25.09 26.53 12.84
N GLU A 73 25.14 25.52 13.71
CA GLU A 73 26.41 24.94 14.16
C GLU A 73 26.99 23.88 13.21
N PHE A 74 26.16 23.33 12.34
CA PHE A 74 26.59 22.31 11.38
C PHE A 74 26.26 22.68 9.92
N ILE A 75 24.99 22.87 9.56
CA ILE A 75 24.58 23.03 8.14
C ILE A 75 25.23 24.24 7.51
N HIS A 76 25.10 25.41 8.13
CA HIS A 76 25.65 26.66 7.59
C HIS A 76 27.19 26.73 7.61
N LYS A 77 27.85 25.83 8.33
CA LYS A 77 29.33 25.72 8.32
C LYS A 77 29.88 24.85 7.19
N LYS A 78 29.02 24.18 6.44
CA LYS A 78 29.38 23.21 5.40
C LYS A 78 28.79 23.63 4.04
N PRO A 79 29.54 24.24 3.15
CA PRO A 79 29.01 24.80 1.89
C PRO A 79 28.53 23.73 0.91
N ASP A 80 28.91 22.46 1.10
CA ASP A 80 28.52 21.31 0.28
C ASP A 80 27.39 20.46 0.89
N VAL A 81 26.78 20.91 1.99
CA VAL A 81 25.63 20.28 2.62
C VAL A 81 24.34 20.97 2.17
N THR A 82 23.32 20.16 1.84
CA THR A 82 22.00 20.70 1.47
C THR A 82 21.24 21.23 2.68
N PRO A 83 20.21 22.09 2.49
CA PRO A 83 19.36 22.53 3.58
C PRO A 83 18.78 21.36 4.39
N LEU A 84 18.67 21.56 5.71
CA LEU A 84 18.12 20.57 6.62
C LEU A 84 16.62 20.31 6.34
N ILE A 85 16.18 19.07 6.54
CA ILE A 85 14.80 18.67 6.44
C ILE A 85 14.33 18.19 7.82
N VAL A 86 13.11 18.53 8.22
CA VAL A 86 12.48 18.03 9.44
C VAL A 86 11.16 17.35 9.15
N CYS A 87 10.95 16.18 9.76
CA CYS A 87 9.62 15.64 9.97
C CYS A 87 9.15 16.10 11.37
N PRO A 88 8.17 16.98 11.48
CA PRO A 88 7.70 17.48 12.78
C PRO A 88 6.82 16.42 13.46
N THR A 89 6.58 16.53 14.77
CA THR A 89 5.65 15.62 15.46
C THR A 89 4.23 15.76 14.94
N ALA A 90 3.78 16.97 14.64
CA ALA A 90 2.50 17.20 13.98
C ALA A 90 2.68 17.20 12.44
N TYR A 91 3.03 16.06 11.87
CA TYR A 91 3.34 15.92 10.45
C TYR A 91 2.11 15.83 9.53
N SER A 92 0.88 15.85 10.08
CA SER A 92 -0.37 15.77 9.32
C SER A 92 -1.43 16.75 9.81
N GLY A 93 -2.52 16.90 9.03
CA GLY A 93 -3.67 17.69 9.44
C GLY A 93 -3.73 19.11 8.86
N GLY A 94 -4.73 19.88 9.28
CA GLY A 94 -5.08 21.17 8.68
C GLY A 94 -4.35 22.41 9.22
N GLY A 95 -3.40 22.23 10.12
CA GLY A 95 -2.70 23.32 10.78
C GLY A 95 -3.16 23.51 12.23
N SER A 96 -2.24 23.97 13.07
CA SER A 96 -2.44 24.17 14.51
C SER A 96 -1.40 25.15 15.06
N ARG A 97 -1.50 25.50 16.35
CA ARG A 97 -0.49 26.31 17.06
C ARG A 97 0.92 25.72 16.91
N TYR A 98 1.05 24.40 16.92
CA TYR A 98 2.33 23.74 16.66
C TYR A 98 2.95 24.18 15.33
N HIS A 99 2.17 24.15 14.25
CA HIS A 99 2.63 24.54 12.92
C HIS A 99 2.93 26.05 12.80
N GLU A 100 2.20 26.88 13.55
CA GLU A 100 2.49 28.31 13.63
C GLU A 100 3.87 28.55 14.26
N VAL A 101 4.17 27.92 15.41
CA VAL A 101 5.46 28.02 16.07
C VAL A 101 6.60 27.58 15.13
N MET A 102 6.43 26.42 14.46
CA MET A 102 7.39 25.95 13.46
C MET A 102 7.55 26.97 12.31
N GLY A 103 6.45 27.49 11.79
CA GLY A 103 6.46 28.43 10.68
C GLY A 103 7.09 29.78 11.01
N GLU A 104 6.90 30.29 12.23
CA GLU A 104 7.37 31.59 12.67
C GLU A 104 8.81 31.58 13.11
N HIS A 105 9.24 30.56 13.87
CA HIS A 105 10.50 30.57 14.59
C HIS A 105 11.58 29.65 14.02
N LEU A 106 11.23 28.70 13.14
CA LEU A 106 12.22 27.87 12.49
C LEU A 106 12.92 28.62 11.35
N ASP A 107 14.25 28.45 11.21
CA ASP A 107 15.02 29.03 10.13
C ASP A 107 14.39 28.73 8.77
N LYS A 108 14.36 29.73 7.87
CA LYS A 108 13.54 29.70 6.66
C LYS A 108 14.02 28.70 5.59
N ASP A 109 15.26 28.31 5.64
CA ASP A 109 15.88 27.32 4.75
C ASP A 109 15.63 25.86 5.18
N ILE A 110 15.16 25.62 6.41
CA ILE A 110 14.81 24.26 6.87
C ILE A 110 13.48 23.83 6.24
N GLY A 111 13.49 22.70 5.51
CA GLY A 111 12.28 22.10 4.92
C GLY A 111 11.45 21.39 5.98
N ILE A 112 10.13 21.64 5.99
CA ILE A 112 9.19 21.02 6.93
C ILE A 112 8.31 19.99 6.19
N MET A 113 8.39 18.73 6.62
CA MET A 113 7.58 17.65 6.04
C MET A 113 6.11 17.72 6.49
N TRP A 114 5.22 17.26 5.60
CA TRP A 114 3.79 17.12 5.83
C TRP A 114 3.24 15.95 5.03
N THR A 115 2.41 15.09 5.65
CA THR A 115 1.90 13.86 5.04
C THR A 115 0.53 14.03 4.37
N GLY A 116 -0.11 15.17 4.55
CA GLY A 116 -1.45 15.45 4.05
C GLY A 116 -2.46 15.77 5.15
N SER A 117 -3.73 15.81 4.78
CA SER A 117 -4.83 16.12 5.73
C SER A 117 -4.98 15.06 6.83
N SER A 118 -4.41 13.87 6.64
CA SER A 118 -4.24 12.83 7.65
C SER A 118 -2.90 12.12 7.43
N ILE A 119 -2.57 11.15 8.30
CA ILE A 119 -1.32 10.36 8.22
C ILE A 119 -1.18 9.72 6.84
N VAL A 120 -2.24 9.07 6.36
CA VAL A 120 -2.33 8.51 5.01
C VAL A 120 -3.48 9.20 4.29
N SER A 121 -3.17 9.98 3.26
CA SER A 121 -4.18 10.73 2.50
C SER A 121 -3.68 11.16 1.13
N ASP A 122 -4.60 11.60 0.30
CA ASP A 122 -4.26 12.29 -0.94
C ASP A 122 -3.71 13.70 -0.65
N ILE A 123 -2.90 14.21 -1.56
CA ILE A 123 -2.34 15.57 -1.49
C ILE A 123 -3.17 16.49 -2.37
N ARG A 124 -4.10 17.20 -1.73
CA ARG A 124 -5.03 18.10 -2.40
C ARG A 124 -4.56 19.55 -2.31
N THR A 125 -4.62 20.27 -3.43
CA THR A 125 -4.18 21.67 -3.54
C THR A 125 -4.76 22.59 -2.45
N PRO A 126 -6.06 22.57 -2.13
CA PRO A 126 -6.61 23.42 -1.08
C PRO A 126 -6.03 23.14 0.30
N ALA A 127 -5.84 21.86 0.65
CA ALA A 127 -5.29 21.46 1.93
C ALA A 127 -3.81 21.87 2.04
N LEU A 128 -3.04 21.66 0.98
CA LEU A 128 -1.63 22.07 0.91
C LEU A 128 -1.47 23.58 1.05
N LYS A 129 -2.26 24.37 0.33
CA LYS A 129 -2.26 25.83 0.49
C LYS A 129 -2.68 26.26 1.92
N GLY A 130 -3.57 25.49 2.54
CA GLY A 130 -3.98 25.70 3.92
C GLY A 130 -2.82 25.56 4.89
N ILE A 131 -2.13 24.42 4.89
CA ILE A 131 -1.00 24.17 5.80
C ILE A 131 0.18 25.12 5.53
N ASN A 132 0.46 25.50 4.29
CA ASN A 132 1.53 26.42 3.93
C ASN A 132 1.36 27.80 4.59
N LYS A 133 0.13 28.24 4.88
CA LYS A 133 -0.14 29.49 5.63
C LYS A 133 0.37 29.44 7.06
N TYR A 134 0.24 28.27 7.70
CA TYR A 134 0.76 28.05 9.06
C TYR A 134 2.28 27.90 9.04
N LEU A 135 2.83 27.10 8.12
CA LEU A 135 4.27 26.86 8.00
C LEU A 135 5.05 28.08 7.49
N LYS A 136 4.40 29.11 6.92
CA LYS A 136 5.00 30.30 6.32
C LYS A 136 6.01 29.96 5.19
N ARG A 137 5.88 28.78 4.60
CA ARG A 137 6.70 28.25 3.50
C ARG A 137 5.98 27.10 2.79
N PRO A 138 6.38 26.70 1.58
CA PRO A 138 5.90 25.46 0.96
C PRO A 138 6.30 24.25 1.82
N ALA A 139 5.37 23.32 2.04
CA ALA A 139 5.64 22.07 2.72
C ALA A 139 6.50 21.14 1.85
N PHE A 140 7.37 20.36 2.49
CA PHE A 140 8.00 19.20 1.88
C PHE A 140 7.05 18.01 2.05
N ILE A 141 6.60 17.39 0.96
CA ILE A 141 5.63 16.31 1.03
C ILE A 141 6.31 15.00 1.43
N TRP A 142 5.78 14.33 2.45
CA TRP A 142 5.99 12.93 2.76
C TRP A 142 4.70 12.19 2.43
N TRP A 143 4.59 11.64 1.23
CA TRP A 143 3.40 10.93 0.82
C TRP A 143 3.44 9.47 1.28
N ASN A 144 2.52 9.08 2.17
CA ASN A 144 2.38 7.70 2.65
C ASN A 144 1.68 6.82 1.61
N PHE A 145 2.35 6.64 0.47
CA PHE A 145 1.98 5.76 -0.64
C PHE A 145 3.27 5.37 -1.40
N PRO A 146 3.48 4.09 -1.74
CA PRO A 146 2.60 2.92 -1.56
C PRO A 146 2.82 2.12 -0.27
N VAL A 147 3.21 2.74 0.84
CA VAL A 147 3.45 2.04 2.11
C VAL A 147 2.26 1.17 2.53
N THR A 148 2.57 -0.02 3.06
CA THR A 148 1.58 -1.02 3.52
C THR A 148 1.75 -1.44 4.97
N ASP A 149 2.49 -0.68 5.78
CA ASP A 149 2.73 -1.02 7.19
C ASP A 149 1.45 -1.07 8.03
N TYR A 150 0.42 -0.33 7.67
CA TYR A 150 -0.91 -0.33 8.28
C TYR A 150 -1.90 -1.34 7.65
N VAL A 151 -1.55 -1.95 6.49
CA VAL A 151 -2.33 -2.94 5.72
C VAL A 151 -1.41 -4.03 5.16
N ARG A 152 -0.58 -4.62 6.00
CA ARG A 152 0.52 -5.53 5.60
C ARG A 152 0.11 -6.74 4.79
N HIS A 153 -1.19 -7.08 4.79
CA HIS A 153 -1.75 -8.16 3.98
C HIS A 153 -1.89 -7.83 2.50
N ALA A 154 -1.77 -6.57 2.11
CA ALA A 154 -2.00 -6.07 0.77
C ALA A 154 -0.72 -5.66 0.04
N LEU A 155 -0.87 -5.48 -1.27
CA LEU A 155 0.11 -4.84 -2.15
C LEU A 155 -0.57 -3.65 -2.84
N PHE A 156 0.16 -2.55 -3.02
CA PHE A 156 -0.28 -1.42 -3.83
C PHE A 156 0.42 -1.45 -5.19
N LEU A 157 -0.03 -2.32 -6.08
CA LEU A 157 0.55 -2.51 -7.42
C LEU A 157 -0.24 -1.81 -8.53
N GLY A 158 -1.35 -1.18 -8.17
CA GLY A 158 -2.26 -0.57 -9.12
C GLY A 158 -1.84 0.83 -9.60
N ARG A 159 -2.79 1.50 -10.21
CA ARG A 159 -2.65 2.85 -10.73
C ARG A 159 -2.34 3.84 -9.63
N THR A 160 -1.37 4.73 -9.86
CA THR A 160 -0.96 5.76 -8.91
C THR A 160 -1.70 7.07 -9.20
N TYR A 161 -2.44 7.55 -8.23
CA TYR A 161 -3.19 8.83 -8.27
C TYR A 161 -3.39 9.35 -6.85
N GLY A 162 -3.90 10.58 -6.71
CA GLY A 162 -4.19 11.17 -5.40
C GLY A 162 -3.31 12.37 -5.05
N VAL A 163 -2.50 12.86 -6.02
CA VAL A 163 -1.79 14.13 -5.91
C VAL A 163 -2.30 15.06 -7.01
N ASP A 164 -2.86 16.19 -6.63
CA ASP A 164 -3.36 17.16 -7.58
C ASP A 164 -2.20 17.75 -8.41
N ALA A 165 -2.36 17.80 -9.74
CA ALA A 165 -1.31 18.29 -10.64
C ALA A 165 -0.95 19.77 -10.40
N ASP A 166 -1.93 20.56 -9.97
CA ASP A 166 -1.76 21.98 -9.64
C ASP A 166 -1.23 22.22 -8.22
N ALA A 167 -1.00 21.16 -7.41
CA ALA A 167 -0.37 21.24 -6.11
C ALA A 167 1.16 21.41 -6.21
N MET A 168 1.79 20.92 -7.27
CA MET A 168 3.26 20.88 -7.43
C MET A 168 3.95 22.23 -7.20
N PRO A 169 3.46 23.40 -7.69
CA PRO A 169 4.10 24.69 -7.42
C PRO A 169 4.08 25.14 -5.96
N PHE A 170 3.29 24.48 -5.11
CA PHE A 170 3.14 24.80 -3.70
C PHE A 170 3.89 23.86 -2.77
N MET A 171 4.71 22.95 -3.32
CA MET A 171 5.58 22.01 -2.58
C MET A 171 7.03 22.48 -2.64
N GLN A 172 7.78 22.28 -1.55
CA GLN A 172 9.22 22.44 -1.55
C GLN A 172 9.93 21.21 -2.12
N GLY A 173 9.38 20.04 -1.90
CA GLY A 173 9.89 18.76 -2.34
C GLY A 173 8.87 17.65 -2.14
N PHE A 174 9.21 16.45 -2.59
CA PHE A 174 8.33 15.30 -2.54
C PHE A 174 9.10 14.02 -2.20
N ALA A 175 8.68 13.32 -1.16
CA ALA A 175 9.13 11.99 -0.80
C ALA A 175 7.95 11.02 -0.78
N SER A 176 8.13 9.84 -1.34
CA SER A 176 7.19 8.74 -1.29
C SER A 176 7.67 7.70 -0.27
N ASN A 177 6.77 7.22 0.58
CA ASN A 177 7.04 6.15 1.53
C ASN A 177 6.67 4.80 0.86
N PRO A 178 7.64 3.93 0.52
CA PRO A 178 7.38 2.69 -0.19
C PRO A 178 6.85 1.57 0.71
N MET A 179 6.39 0.47 0.10
CA MET A 179 6.15 -0.78 0.83
C MET A 179 7.47 -1.32 1.42
N ASP A 180 7.38 -2.15 2.45
CA ASP A 180 8.46 -3.01 2.94
C ASP A 180 8.86 -4.11 1.94
N LYS A 181 8.38 -4.00 0.72
CA LYS A 181 8.59 -4.86 -0.44
C LYS A 181 9.22 -4.02 -1.56
N PRO A 182 10.57 -3.89 -1.56
CA PRO A 182 11.27 -2.95 -2.44
C PRO A 182 11.08 -3.26 -3.92
N GLU A 183 11.01 -4.53 -4.30
CA GLU A 183 10.83 -4.90 -5.70
C GLU A 183 9.40 -4.64 -6.19
N ALA A 184 8.39 -4.96 -5.39
CA ALA A 184 7.00 -4.66 -5.68
C ALA A 184 6.73 -3.14 -5.72
N SER A 185 7.40 -2.38 -4.86
CA SER A 185 7.29 -0.91 -4.82
C SER A 185 7.71 -0.24 -6.12
N LYS A 186 8.57 -0.85 -6.93
CA LYS A 186 9.06 -0.27 -8.19
C LYS A 186 7.94 0.08 -9.17
N ILE A 187 6.83 -0.66 -9.17
CA ILE A 187 5.67 -0.39 -10.04
C ILE A 187 5.06 0.98 -9.69
N SER A 188 4.72 1.18 -8.42
CA SER A 188 4.15 2.44 -7.95
C SER A 188 5.16 3.58 -7.95
N LEU A 189 6.43 3.32 -7.57
CA LEU A 189 7.48 4.34 -7.59
C LEU A 189 7.82 4.82 -9.00
N PHE A 190 7.74 3.96 -10.02
CA PHE A 190 7.84 4.38 -11.43
C PHE A 190 6.78 5.44 -11.75
N SER A 191 5.56 5.20 -11.31
CA SER A 191 4.44 6.13 -11.52
C SER A 191 4.59 7.41 -10.69
N VAL A 192 5.07 7.32 -9.45
CA VAL A 192 5.40 8.50 -8.62
C VAL A 192 6.46 9.35 -9.29
N ALA A 193 7.54 8.74 -9.79
CA ALA A 193 8.61 9.46 -10.48
C ALA A 193 8.09 10.19 -11.74
N ASN A 194 7.25 9.52 -12.54
CA ASN A 194 6.65 10.14 -13.73
C ASN A 194 5.71 11.30 -13.36
N MET A 195 4.87 11.12 -12.34
CA MET A 195 3.96 12.13 -11.84
C MET A 195 4.70 13.38 -11.31
N THR A 196 5.76 13.20 -10.55
CA THR A 196 6.54 14.31 -9.99
C THR A 196 7.43 14.99 -11.03
N TRP A 197 7.82 14.28 -12.09
CA TRP A 197 8.58 14.85 -13.20
C TRP A 197 7.74 15.80 -14.05
N ASN A 198 6.51 15.41 -14.41
CA ASN A 198 5.59 16.25 -15.19
C ASN A 198 4.13 15.96 -14.84
N ALA A 199 3.66 16.54 -13.76
CA ALA A 199 2.30 16.33 -13.25
C ALA A 199 1.20 16.72 -14.24
N LYS A 200 1.43 17.74 -15.10
CA LYS A 200 0.43 18.19 -16.09
C LYS A 200 0.21 17.19 -17.22
N ALA A 201 1.25 16.44 -17.59
CA ALA A 201 1.17 15.42 -18.65
C ALA A 201 1.02 14.00 -18.09
N TYR A 202 0.93 13.86 -16.77
CA TYR A 202 0.80 12.58 -16.11
C TYR A 202 -0.56 11.94 -16.42
N ASP A 203 -0.50 10.69 -16.88
CA ASP A 203 -1.63 9.80 -17.09
C ASP A 203 -1.40 8.53 -16.27
N SER A 204 -2.25 8.30 -15.30
CA SER A 204 -2.10 7.23 -14.32
C SER A 204 -2.20 5.83 -14.95
N ASP A 205 -3.16 5.63 -15.86
CA ASP A 205 -3.38 4.33 -16.51
C ASP A 205 -2.25 4.00 -17.49
N ARG A 206 -1.90 4.95 -18.35
CA ARG A 206 -0.79 4.79 -19.29
C ARG A 206 0.53 4.52 -18.56
N THR A 207 0.83 5.32 -17.53
CA THR A 207 2.09 5.19 -16.77
C THR A 207 2.15 3.85 -16.04
N TRP A 208 1.04 3.38 -15.48
CA TRP A 208 0.95 2.07 -14.85
C TRP A 208 1.22 0.94 -15.84
N LYS A 209 0.61 0.97 -17.01
CA LYS A 209 0.85 -0.01 -18.09
C LYS A 209 2.31 0.02 -18.56
N ASP A 210 2.88 1.20 -18.71
CA ASP A 210 4.29 1.39 -19.09
C ASP A 210 5.25 0.85 -18.02
N SER A 211 4.96 1.09 -16.73
CA SER A 211 5.78 0.55 -15.63
C SER A 211 5.87 -0.97 -15.69
N ILE A 212 4.73 -1.65 -15.89
CA ILE A 212 4.66 -3.11 -15.98
C ILE A 212 5.38 -3.60 -17.24
N ARG A 213 5.16 -2.96 -18.39
CA ARG A 213 5.81 -3.33 -19.64
C ARG A 213 7.33 -3.21 -19.59
N ILE A 214 7.84 -2.19 -18.91
CA ILE A 214 9.28 -1.90 -18.79
C ILE A 214 9.93 -2.80 -17.74
N LEU A 215 9.29 -2.95 -16.58
CA LEU A 215 9.85 -3.74 -15.47
C LEU A 215 9.70 -5.26 -15.68
N PHE A 216 8.66 -5.70 -16.39
CA PHE A 216 8.33 -7.13 -16.59
C PHE A 216 8.03 -7.47 -18.06
N PRO A 217 8.96 -7.23 -19.00
CA PRO A 217 8.69 -7.37 -20.44
C PRO A 217 8.32 -8.81 -20.84
N GLY A 218 8.83 -9.84 -20.13
CA GLY A 218 8.56 -11.24 -20.43
C GLY A 218 7.19 -11.74 -19.96
N CYS A 219 6.52 -11.05 -19.05
CA CYS A 219 5.25 -11.47 -18.45
C CYS A 219 4.27 -10.30 -18.20
N SER A 220 4.33 -9.25 -18.99
CA SER A 220 3.59 -8.01 -18.76
C SER A 220 2.07 -8.22 -18.64
N SER A 221 1.46 -9.08 -19.45
CA SER A 221 0.02 -9.39 -19.35
C SER A 221 -0.35 -10.06 -18.02
N ALA A 222 0.43 -11.06 -17.60
CA ALA A 222 0.22 -11.72 -16.31
C ALA A 222 0.45 -10.76 -15.14
N MET A 223 1.44 -9.88 -15.26
CA MET A 223 1.70 -8.83 -14.25
C MET A 223 0.60 -7.79 -14.21
N GLN A 224 0.00 -7.39 -15.34
CA GLN A 224 -1.17 -6.50 -15.33
C GLN A 224 -2.35 -7.13 -14.59
N THR A 225 -2.66 -8.42 -14.87
CA THR A 225 -3.69 -9.14 -14.12
C THR A 225 -3.38 -9.19 -12.62
N PHE A 226 -2.15 -9.54 -12.24
CA PHE A 226 -1.75 -9.61 -10.84
C PHE A 226 -1.83 -8.23 -10.15
N ALA A 227 -1.34 -7.19 -10.81
CA ALA A 227 -1.30 -5.83 -10.27
C ALA A 227 -2.68 -5.18 -10.15
N ASP A 228 -3.57 -5.38 -11.13
CA ASP A 228 -4.94 -4.82 -11.10
C ASP A 228 -5.77 -5.39 -9.93
N HIS A 229 -5.54 -6.66 -9.59
CA HIS A 229 -6.21 -7.34 -8.49
C HIS A 229 -5.48 -7.23 -7.13
N ASN A 230 -4.36 -6.50 -7.07
CA ASN A 230 -3.59 -6.25 -5.84
C ASN A 230 -3.22 -4.76 -5.76
N SER A 231 -4.22 -3.90 -5.72
CA SER A 231 -4.07 -2.45 -5.85
C SER A 231 -4.69 -1.64 -4.72
N ASP A 232 -5.43 -2.28 -3.81
CA ASP A 232 -6.02 -1.63 -2.63
C ASP A 232 -5.74 -2.43 -1.35
N GLY A 233 -5.59 -1.71 -0.24
CA GLY A 233 -5.32 -2.29 1.07
C GLY A 233 -6.56 -2.80 1.81
N GLY A 234 -7.75 -2.54 1.31
CA GLY A 234 -8.99 -2.83 2.03
C GLY A 234 -9.25 -1.87 3.20
N PRO A 235 -10.25 -2.14 4.02
CA PRO A 235 -10.58 -1.32 5.19
C PRO A 235 -9.42 -1.25 6.18
N SER A 236 -9.14 -0.05 6.67
CA SER A 236 -8.08 0.20 7.66
C SER A 236 -8.46 1.34 8.59
N GLY A 237 -7.70 1.53 9.67
CA GLY A 237 -7.86 2.65 10.58
C GLY A 237 -7.64 4.03 9.95
N HIS A 238 -7.00 4.10 8.79
CA HIS A 238 -6.77 5.35 8.06
C HIS A 238 -7.85 5.68 7.02
N ASN A 239 -8.77 4.74 6.71
CA ASN A 239 -9.81 4.90 5.69
C ASN A 239 -9.28 5.32 4.30
N TYR A 240 -8.00 5.04 4.03
CA TYR A 240 -7.37 5.34 2.76
C TYR A 240 -7.60 4.19 1.78
N ARG A 241 -8.15 4.52 0.61
CA ARG A 241 -8.59 3.53 -0.37
C ARG A 241 -8.08 3.87 -1.76
N LYS A 242 -7.82 2.83 -2.53
CA LYS A 242 -7.57 2.86 -3.97
C LYS A 242 -8.59 1.99 -4.68
N GLU A 243 -8.61 2.02 -5.99
CA GLU A 243 -9.47 1.15 -6.79
C GLU A 243 -8.79 -0.19 -7.04
N GLU A 244 -9.55 -1.26 -7.00
CA GLU A 244 -9.09 -2.63 -7.27
C GLU A 244 -9.95 -3.26 -8.35
N SER A 245 -9.34 -4.03 -9.26
CA SER A 245 -10.07 -4.81 -10.28
C SER A 245 -10.97 -3.93 -11.16
N VAL A 246 -10.49 -2.75 -11.52
CA VAL A 246 -11.29 -1.64 -12.09
C VAL A 246 -12.12 -2.07 -13.30
N GLU A 247 -11.54 -2.85 -14.21
CA GLU A 247 -12.21 -3.24 -15.45
C GLU A 247 -13.24 -4.37 -15.27
N ILE A 248 -13.04 -5.22 -14.27
CA ILE A 248 -13.90 -6.38 -14.05
C ILE A 248 -14.95 -6.18 -12.95
N ALA A 249 -14.74 -5.25 -12.02
CA ALA A 249 -15.66 -5.00 -10.91
C ALA A 249 -17.12 -4.79 -11.34
N PRO A 250 -17.42 -4.00 -12.39
CA PRO A 250 -18.82 -3.87 -12.87
C PRO A 250 -19.42 -5.17 -13.40
N VAL A 251 -18.59 -6.04 -13.99
CA VAL A 251 -19.02 -7.35 -14.50
C VAL A 251 -19.31 -8.31 -13.35
N VAL A 252 -18.46 -8.27 -12.31
CA VAL A 252 -18.68 -9.03 -11.07
C VAL A 252 -20.03 -8.68 -10.48
N GLU A 253 -20.30 -7.38 -10.27
CA GLU A 253 -21.57 -6.94 -9.70
C GLU A 253 -22.76 -7.32 -10.56
N GLN A 254 -22.66 -7.21 -11.89
CA GLN A 254 -23.72 -7.65 -12.82
C GLN A 254 -24.03 -9.14 -12.67
N VAL A 255 -23.00 -10.00 -12.59
CA VAL A 255 -23.19 -11.45 -12.43
C VAL A 255 -23.81 -11.77 -11.07
N LEU A 256 -23.29 -11.16 -9.99
CA LEU A 256 -23.81 -11.38 -8.63
C LEU A 256 -25.27 -10.93 -8.52
N GLU A 257 -25.64 -9.79 -9.09
CA GLU A 257 -27.01 -9.29 -9.08
C GLU A 257 -27.99 -10.24 -9.82
N LEU A 258 -27.59 -10.77 -10.97
CA LEU A 258 -28.38 -11.76 -11.69
C LEU A 258 -28.53 -13.06 -10.87
N CYS A 259 -27.47 -13.54 -10.22
CA CYS A 259 -27.52 -14.70 -9.33
C CYS A 259 -28.45 -14.48 -8.12
N ARG A 260 -28.37 -13.29 -7.49
CA ARG A 260 -29.26 -12.91 -6.35
C ARG A 260 -30.72 -12.94 -6.73
N ARG A 261 -31.06 -12.61 -7.97
CA ARG A 261 -32.43 -12.66 -8.51
C ARG A 261 -32.86 -14.07 -8.95
N GLY A 262 -31.96 -15.05 -8.87
CA GLY A 262 -32.24 -16.41 -9.34
C GLY A 262 -32.34 -16.54 -10.87
N ALA A 263 -31.79 -15.58 -11.59
CA ALA A 263 -31.75 -15.63 -13.04
C ALA A 263 -30.68 -16.64 -13.52
N ARG A 264 -30.94 -17.25 -14.69
CA ARG A 264 -29.94 -18.06 -15.38
C ARG A 264 -28.84 -17.16 -15.91
N VAL A 265 -27.59 -17.45 -15.56
CA VAL A 265 -26.44 -16.62 -15.91
C VAL A 265 -25.45 -17.29 -16.84
N SER A 266 -25.37 -18.63 -16.84
CA SER A 266 -24.43 -19.38 -17.71
C SER A 266 -24.70 -19.07 -19.18
N GLY A 267 -23.63 -18.86 -19.95
CA GLY A 267 -23.69 -18.47 -21.35
C GLY A 267 -24.00 -16.99 -21.60
N SER A 268 -24.15 -16.16 -20.55
CA SER A 268 -24.20 -14.71 -20.73
C SER A 268 -22.80 -14.13 -20.92
N LYS A 269 -22.69 -13.03 -21.69
CA LYS A 269 -21.39 -12.35 -21.91
C LYS A 269 -20.70 -11.95 -20.61
N ALA A 270 -21.46 -11.51 -19.61
CA ALA A 270 -20.91 -11.14 -18.31
C ALA A 270 -20.32 -12.35 -17.57
N PHE A 271 -21.06 -13.47 -17.56
CA PHE A 271 -20.61 -14.72 -16.96
C PHE A 271 -19.32 -15.24 -17.63
N ASP A 272 -19.30 -15.30 -18.96
CA ASP A 272 -18.14 -15.78 -19.71
C ASP A 272 -16.92 -14.89 -19.49
N ARG A 273 -17.11 -13.56 -19.42
CA ARG A 273 -16.05 -12.59 -19.12
C ARG A 273 -15.50 -12.79 -17.71
N LEU A 274 -16.35 -12.97 -16.70
CA LEU A 274 -15.92 -13.21 -15.32
C LEU A 274 -15.19 -14.56 -15.20
N LYS A 275 -15.69 -15.60 -15.86
CA LYS A 275 -15.03 -16.92 -15.91
C LYS A 275 -13.63 -16.85 -16.56
N ALA A 276 -13.51 -16.09 -17.65
CA ALA A 276 -12.23 -15.85 -18.31
C ALA A 276 -11.26 -15.09 -17.38
N GLU A 277 -11.76 -14.15 -16.59
CA GLU A 277 -10.90 -13.41 -15.65
C GLU A 277 -10.38 -14.32 -14.52
N PHE A 278 -11.22 -15.18 -13.93
CA PHE A 278 -10.75 -16.17 -12.98
C PHE A 278 -9.70 -17.12 -13.58
N ALA A 279 -9.82 -17.47 -14.85
CA ALA A 279 -8.81 -18.27 -15.53
C ALA A 279 -7.47 -17.52 -15.68
N LYS A 280 -7.47 -16.22 -15.99
CA LYS A 280 -6.27 -15.38 -16.01
C LYS A 280 -5.64 -15.29 -14.61
N ILE A 281 -6.45 -15.06 -13.56
CA ILE A 281 -6.00 -15.03 -12.17
C ILE A 281 -5.29 -16.34 -11.81
N ALA A 282 -5.87 -17.49 -12.14
CA ALA A 282 -5.28 -18.81 -11.87
C ALA A 282 -3.96 -19.06 -12.62
N GLN A 283 -3.79 -18.49 -13.82
CA GLN A 283 -2.65 -18.73 -14.70
C GLN A 283 -1.51 -17.72 -14.50
N ALA A 284 -1.83 -16.49 -14.08
CA ALA A 284 -0.86 -15.42 -13.97
C ALA A 284 0.36 -15.77 -13.09
N PRO A 285 0.22 -16.41 -11.91
CA PRO A 285 1.36 -16.78 -11.07
C PRO A 285 2.39 -17.67 -11.76
N ALA A 286 1.93 -18.69 -12.47
CA ALA A 286 2.83 -19.58 -13.21
C ALA A 286 3.60 -18.83 -14.31
N ALA A 287 2.93 -17.93 -15.04
CA ALA A 287 3.57 -17.10 -16.06
C ALA A 287 4.59 -16.12 -15.46
N ILE A 288 4.28 -15.52 -14.31
CA ILE A 288 5.19 -14.59 -13.60
C ILE A 288 6.44 -15.35 -13.13
N ARG A 289 6.28 -16.51 -12.47
CA ARG A 289 7.41 -17.32 -12.01
C ARG A 289 8.33 -17.77 -13.17
N ALA A 290 7.73 -18.17 -14.28
CA ALA A 290 8.49 -18.71 -15.42
C ALA A 290 9.17 -17.67 -16.30
N LYS A 291 8.61 -16.45 -16.40
CA LYS A 291 9.01 -15.47 -17.42
C LYS A 291 9.47 -14.12 -16.84
N SER A 292 9.38 -13.92 -15.52
CA SER A 292 9.92 -12.71 -14.90
C SER A 292 11.44 -12.68 -14.99
N ASN A 293 11.97 -11.54 -15.43
CA ASN A 293 13.41 -11.25 -15.40
C ASN A 293 13.89 -10.77 -14.01
N ASN A 294 13.01 -10.74 -13.01
CA ASN A 294 13.29 -10.26 -11.65
C ASN A 294 12.94 -11.36 -10.63
N SER A 295 13.91 -12.22 -10.33
CA SER A 295 13.72 -13.30 -9.35
C SER A 295 13.54 -12.79 -7.91
N ALA A 296 14.10 -11.61 -7.58
CA ALA A 296 13.91 -10.99 -6.27
C ALA A 296 12.45 -10.54 -6.09
N PHE A 297 11.82 -9.96 -7.11
CA PHE A 297 10.39 -9.66 -7.10
C PHE A 297 9.56 -10.92 -6.88
N VAL A 298 9.84 -12.00 -7.63
CA VAL A 298 9.09 -13.26 -7.50
C VAL A 298 9.18 -13.78 -6.07
N ALA A 299 10.39 -13.82 -5.49
CA ALA A 299 10.59 -14.26 -4.12
C ALA A 299 9.85 -13.39 -3.09
N GLU A 300 9.83 -12.08 -3.30
CA GLU A 300 9.19 -11.10 -2.42
C GLU A 300 7.67 -11.25 -2.39
N VAL A 301 7.03 -11.50 -3.54
CA VAL A 301 5.57 -11.60 -3.67
C VAL A 301 5.06 -13.04 -3.74
N GLU A 302 5.91 -14.05 -3.58
CA GLU A 302 5.53 -15.47 -3.68
C GLU A 302 4.32 -15.85 -2.81
N PRO A 303 4.18 -15.37 -1.55
CA PRO A 303 2.99 -15.65 -0.76
C PRO A 303 1.69 -15.15 -1.42
N TRP A 304 1.73 -14.00 -2.10
CA TRP A 304 0.58 -13.47 -2.84
C TRP A 304 0.32 -14.26 -4.13
N LEU A 305 1.36 -14.71 -4.83
CA LEU A 305 1.22 -15.52 -6.03
C LEU A 305 0.54 -16.86 -5.73
N ILE A 306 0.93 -17.54 -4.62
CA ILE A 306 0.29 -18.78 -4.17
C ILE A 306 -1.20 -18.57 -3.89
N GLN A 307 -1.52 -17.53 -3.15
CA GLN A 307 -2.91 -17.20 -2.79
C GLN A 307 -3.73 -16.78 -4.02
N PHE A 308 -3.12 -16.05 -4.94
CA PHE A 308 -3.77 -15.57 -6.15
C PHE A 308 -4.13 -16.72 -7.10
N GLU A 309 -3.23 -17.69 -7.23
CA GLU A 309 -3.49 -18.92 -7.99
C GLU A 309 -4.69 -19.69 -7.40
N SER A 310 -4.70 -19.87 -6.09
CA SER A 310 -5.79 -20.54 -5.38
C SER A 310 -7.12 -19.79 -5.50
N LEU A 311 -7.11 -18.46 -5.44
CA LEU A 311 -8.29 -17.62 -5.65
C LEU A 311 -8.87 -17.79 -7.06
N GLY A 312 -8.03 -17.78 -8.09
CA GLY A 312 -8.46 -18.00 -9.47
C GLY A 312 -9.07 -19.38 -9.67
N LYS A 313 -8.44 -20.43 -9.11
CA LYS A 313 -8.97 -21.81 -9.15
C LYS A 313 -10.30 -21.94 -8.40
N ALA A 314 -10.43 -21.31 -7.24
CA ALA A 314 -11.70 -21.30 -6.47
C ALA A 314 -12.81 -20.59 -7.26
N GLY A 315 -12.50 -19.44 -7.89
CA GLY A 315 -13.44 -18.73 -8.75
C GLY A 315 -13.88 -19.56 -9.95
N MET A 316 -12.93 -20.21 -10.63
CA MET A 316 -13.26 -21.11 -11.75
C MET A 316 -14.20 -22.27 -11.33
N ASN A 317 -13.98 -22.84 -10.15
CA ASN A 317 -14.85 -23.89 -9.63
C ASN A 317 -16.22 -23.32 -9.22
N SER A 318 -16.30 -22.12 -8.66
CA SER A 318 -17.58 -21.47 -8.37
C SER A 318 -18.40 -21.23 -9.67
N MET A 319 -17.74 -20.82 -10.75
CA MET A 319 -18.42 -20.65 -12.05
C MET A 319 -18.90 -21.99 -12.62
N ARG A 320 -18.08 -23.05 -12.59
CA ARG A 320 -18.46 -24.39 -13.02
C ARG A 320 -19.58 -25.00 -12.18
N MET A 321 -19.61 -24.73 -10.89
CA MET A 321 -20.70 -25.10 -10.00
C MET A 321 -22.02 -24.50 -10.45
N ILE A 322 -22.05 -23.23 -10.81
CA ILE A 322 -23.25 -22.55 -11.32
C ILE A 322 -23.69 -23.18 -12.65
N GLU A 323 -22.77 -23.41 -13.60
CA GLU A 323 -23.08 -24.08 -14.86
C GLU A 323 -23.70 -25.48 -14.65
N ALA A 324 -23.12 -26.27 -13.74
CA ALA A 324 -23.63 -27.59 -13.42
C ALA A 324 -25.01 -27.55 -12.73
N THR A 325 -25.23 -26.58 -11.84
CA THR A 325 -26.51 -26.36 -11.17
C THR A 325 -27.62 -26.01 -12.18
N GLU A 326 -27.32 -25.08 -13.09
CA GLU A 326 -28.28 -24.67 -14.13
C GLU A 326 -28.55 -25.77 -15.18
N ALA A 327 -27.57 -26.65 -15.39
CA ALA A 327 -27.74 -27.84 -16.23
C ALA A 327 -28.44 -29.03 -15.53
N GLY A 328 -28.79 -28.90 -14.25
CA GLY A 328 -29.41 -29.97 -13.46
C GLY A 328 -28.43 -31.07 -13.01
N ASN A 329 -27.12 -30.89 -13.19
CA ASN A 329 -26.09 -31.83 -12.76
C ASN A 329 -25.68 -31.59 -11.30
N ALA A 330 -26.46 -32.11 -10.37
CA ALA A 330 -26.25 -31.92 -8.94
C ALA A 330 -24.93 -32.53 -8.44
N ALA A 331 -24.49 -33.66 -8.97
CA ALA A 331 -23.23 -34.28 -8.57
C ALA A 331 -22.03 -33.44 -9.02
N GLY A 332 -22.03 -32.95 -10.27
CA GLY A 332 -20.99 -32.03 -10.77
C GLY A 332 -20.94 -30.72 -10.00
N ALA A 333 -22.13 -30.15 -9.69
CA ALA A 333 -22.21 -28.93 -8.89
C ALA A 333 -21.63 -29.11 -7.48
N LEU A 334 -21.95 -30.24 -6.81
CA LEU A 334 -21.40 -30.54 -5.48
C LEU A 334 -19.88 -30.71 -5.52
N ASN A 335 -19.32 -31.42 -6.50
CA ASN A 335 -17.89 -31.57 -6.63
C ASN A 335 -17.18 -30.23 -6.79
N HIS A 336 -17.67 -29.36 -7.66
CA HIS A 336 -17.08 -28.03 -7.86
C HIS A 336 -17.25 -27.12 -6.63
N ALA A 337 -18.38 -27.21 -5.92
CA ALA A 337 -18.57 -26.51 -4.66
C ALA A 337 -17.53 -26.94 -3.61
N MET A 338 -17.29 -28.24 -3.46
CA MET A 338 -16.30 -28.79 -2.53
C MET A 338 -14.89 -28.35 -2.88
N GLU A 339 -14.50 -28.42 -4.15
CA GLU A 339 -13.19 -27.96 -4.61
C GLU A 339 -12.98 -26.47 -4.32
N ALA A 340 -13.97 -25.61 -4.60
CA ALA A 340 -13.88 -24.18 -4.30
C ALA A 340 -13.75 -23.92 -2.78
N ALA A 341 -14.57 -24.63 -1.97
CA ALA A 341 -14.52 -24.49 -0.50
C ALA A 341 -13.17 -24.96 0.08
N CYS A 342 -12.63 -26.08 -0.41
CA CYS A 342 -11.30 -26.56 0.00
C CYS A 342 -10.21 -25.53 -0.31
N LEU A 343 -10.20 -24.97 -1.53
CA LEU A 343 -9.23 -23.94 -1.91
C LEU A 343 -9.33 -22.70 -1.00
N LEU A 344 -10.53 -22.22 -0.71
CA LEU A 344 -10.72 -21.08 0.21
C LEU A 344 -10.27 -21.42 1.63
N ALA A 345 -10.50 -22.65 2.13
CA ALA A 345 -10.02 -23.10 3.42
C ALA A 345 -8.48 -23.18 3.49
N GLU A 346 -7.85 -23.69 2.42
CA GLU A 346 -6.40 -23.71 2.29
C GLU A 346 -5.80 -22.31 2.26
N MET A 347 -6.40 -21.37 1.52
CA MET A 347 -6.01 -19.97 1.53
C MET A 347 -6.03 -19.36 2.94
N GLN A 348 -7.08 -19.63 3.71
CA GLN A 348 -7.17 -19.15 5.10
C GLN A 348 -6.11 -19.79 6.01
N ARG A 349 -5.85 -21.08 5.84
CA ARG A 349 -4.82 -21.81 6.58
C ARG A 349 -3.43 -21.22 6.28
N TYR A 350 -3.09 -21.12 5.01
CA TYR A 350 -1.82 -20.54 4.53
C TYR A 350 -1.59 -19.14 5.05
N SER A 351 -2.60 -18.26 4.94
CA SER A 351 -2.54 -16.89 5.44
C SER A 351 -2.25 -16.83 6.96
N ARG A 352 -2.85 -17.74 7.75
CA ARG A 352 -2.58 -17.85 9.20
C ARG A 352 -1.17 -18.34 9.50
N GLU A 353 -0.67 -19.28 8.73
CA GLU A 353 0.69 -19.83 8.90
C GLU A 353 1.76 -18.77 8.60
N ILE A 354 1.62 -18.03 7.49
CA ILE A 354 2.50 -16.92 7.15
C ILE A 354 2.46 -15.84 8.23
N SER A 355 1.28 -15.45 8.69
CA SER A 355 1.13 -14.46 9.76
C SER A 355 1.86 -14.88 11.04
N LYS A 356 1.73 -16.14 11.44
CA LYS A 356 2.45 -16.69 12.61
C LYS A 356 3.97 -16.65 12.42
N ALA A 357 4.46 -17.02 11.24
CA ALA A 357 5.89 -17.03 10.96
C ALA A 357 6.48 -15.61 11.00
N ILE A 358 5.82 -14.62 10.40
CA ILE A 358 6.24 -13.21 10.41
C ILE A 358 6.19 -12.66 11.84
N ASN A 359 5.11 -12.88 12.58
CA ASN A 359 4.98 -12.40 13.95
C ASN A 359 6.03 -13.00 14.88
N LYS A 360 6.38 -14.27 14.71
CA LYS A 360 7.48 -14.92 15.45
C LYS A 360 8.80 -14.23 15.16
N HIS A 361 9.12 -14.01 13.89
CA HIS A 361 10.35 -13.32 13.47
C HIS A 361 10.41 -11.90 14.02
N VAL A 362 9.35 -11.11 13.89
CA VAL A 362 9.28 -9.75 14.43
C VAL A 362 9.48 -9.75 15.93
N THR A 363 8.86 -10.67 16.67
CA THR A 363 9.02 -10.79 18.13
C THR A 363 10.45 -11.16 18.51
N GLU A 364 11.09 -12.06 17.78
CA GLU A 364 12.49 -12.45 18.00
C GLU A 364 13.46 -11.29 17.81
N VAL A 365 13.25 -10.49 16.76
CA VAL A 365 14.13 -9.36 16.42
C VAL A 365 13.88 -8.15 17.32
N THR A 366 12.63 -7.78 17.54
CA THR A 366 12.28 -6.54 18.25
C THR A 366 12.14 -6.72 19.76
N LYS A 367 12.07 -7.98 20.25
CA LYS A 367 11.74 -8.37 21.64
C LYS A 367 10.38 -7.81 22.11
N LYS A 368 9.50 -7.44 21.17
CA LYS A 368 8.14 -6.97 21.43
C LYS A 368 7.15 -7.88 20.72
N ASN A 369 6.07 -8.26 21.41
CA ASN A 369 4.97 -8.95 20.74
C ASN A 369 4.42 -8.06 19.64
N SER A 370 4.37 -8.58 18.42
CA SER A 370 3.72 -7.87 17.32
C SER A 370 2.21 -8.09 17.43
N PRO A 371 1.40 -7.04 17.67
CA PRO A 371 -0.05 -7.16 17.66
C PRO A 371 -0.62 -7.28 16.23
N TRP A 372 0.22 -7.10 15.21
CA TRP A 372 -0.18 -7.01 13.83
C TRP A 372 -0.27 -8.39 13.18
N GLN A 373 -1.48 -8.78 12.83
CA GLN A 373 -1.68 -9.97 11.99
C GLN A 373 -1.30 -9.63 10.55
N THR A 374 -0.22 -10.24 10.08
CA THR A 374 0.19 -10.14 8.68
C THR A 374 -0.44 -11.31 7.93
N ALA A 375 -1.65 -11.13 7.46
CA ALA A 375 -2.28 -12.05 6.53
C ALA A 375 -1.78 -11.78 5.11
N VAL A 376 -1.96 -12.74 4.20
CA VAL A 376 -1.77 -12.54 2.76
C VAL A 376 -3.14 -12.67 2.11
N LYS A 377 -3.63 -11.61 1.52
CA LYS A 377 -5.00 -11.52 1.03
C LYS A 377 -5.04 -10.79 -0.32
N PRO A 378 -4.90 -11.51 -1.44
CA PRO A 378 -5.06 -10.92 -2.76
C PRO A 378 -6.53 -10.61 -3.04
N SER A 379 -6.77 -9.49 -3.71
CA SER A 379 -8.10 -9.07 -4.18
C SER A 379 -9.19 -9.10 -3.11
N GLU A 380 -8.92 -8.47 -1.97
CA GLU A 380 -9.81 -8.48 -0.80
C GLU A 380 -11.13 -7.74 -1.03
N LEU A 381 -11.21 -6.87 -2.05
CA LEU A 381 -12.38 -6.02 -2.30
C LEU A 381 -13.34 -6.55 -3.35
N VAL A 382 -12.84 -7.19 -4.38
CA VAL A 382 -13.66 -7.56 -5.54
C VAL A 382 -13.69 -9.05 -5.76
N MET A 383 -12.56 -9.68 -6.10
CA MET A 383 -12.59 -11.08 -6.55
C MET A 383 -12.75 -12.07 -5.41
N ALA A 384 -12.11 -11.86 -4.25
CA ALA A 384 -12.26 -12.78 -3.13
C ALA A 384 -13.66 -12.75 -2.50
N PRO A 385 -14.32 -11.60 -2.28
CA PRO A 385 -15.71 -11.54 -1.92
C PRO A 385 -16.64 -12.19 -2.96
N ALA A 386 -16.40 -11.93 -4.25
CA ALA A 386 -17.20 -12.51 -5.32
C ALA A 386 -17.17 -14.04 -5.32
N VAL A 387 -15.99 -14.65 -5.15
CA VAL A 387 -15.86 -16.13 -5.06
C VAL A 387 -16.68 -16.69 -3.90
N ARG A 388 -16.60 -16.05 -2.73
CA ARG A 388 -17.38 -16.49 -1.54
C ARG A 388 -18.88 -16.40 -1.80
N GLU A 389 -19.35 -15.28 -2.34
CA GLU A 389 -20.77 -15.06 -2.61
C GLU A 389 -21.31 -15.99 -3.71
N LEU A 390 -20.56 -16.20 -4.79
CA LEU A 390 -20.92 -17.17 -5.84
C LEU A 390 -21.01 -18.58 -5.29
N LEU A 391 -20.08 -18.97 -4.41
CA LEU A 391 -20.09 -20.28 -3.78
C LEU A 391 -21.32 -20.44 -2.87
N ASP A 392 -21.63 -19.45 -2.05
CA ASP A 392 -22.79 -19.48 -1.14
C ASP A 392 -24.10 -19.59 -1.91
N MET A 393 -24.29 -18.77 -2.95
CA MET A 393 -25.50 -18.77 -3.77
C MET A 393 -25.67 -20.07 -4.56
N GLY A 394 -24.59 -20.60 -5.13
CA GLY A 394 -24.66 -21.81 -5.95
C GLY A 394 -24.72 -23.10 -5.14
N SER A 395 -24.16 -23.14 -3.93
CA SER A 395 -24.21 -24.35 -3.07
C SER A 395 -25.57 -24.57 -2.38
N THR A 396 -26.30 -23.50 -2.05
CA THR A 396 -27.59 -23.57 -1.36
C THR A 396 -28.62 -24.44 -2.10
N PRO A 397 -28.87 -24.29 -3.42
CA PRO A 397 -29.77 -25.14 -4.16
C PRO A 397 -29.33 -26.61 -4.25
N VAL A 398 -28.03 -26.86 -4.29
CA VAL A 398 -27.44 -28.21 -4.36
C VAL A 398 -27.63 -28.92 -3.03
N LEU A 399 -27.32 -28.26 -1.92
CA LEU A 399 -27.49 -28.84 -0.58
C LEU A 399 -28.94 -29.11 -0.26
N SER A 400 -29.88 -28.24 -0.65
CA SER A 400 -31.31 -28.46 -0.46
C SER A 400 -31.84 -29.68 -1.24
N ARG A 401 -31.32 -29.94 -2.45
CA ARG A 401 -31.68 -31.13 -3.24
C ARG A 401 -31.10 -32.42 -2.67
N VAL A 402 -29.86 -32.35 -2.14
CA VAL A 402 -29.17 -33.52 -1.57
C VAL A 402 -29.75 -33.89 -0.20
N SER A 403 -30.12 -32.91 0.62
CA SER A 403 -30.64 -33.13 1.97
C SER A 403 -32.15 -33.43 2.02
N GLY A 404 -32.88 -33.20 0.92
CA GLY A 404 -34.35 -33.32 0.90
C GLY A 404 -35.08 -32.31 1.81
N GLN A 405 -34.37 -31.37 2.39
CA GLN A 405 -34.89 -30.33 3.28
C GLN A 405 -34.60 -28.93 2.71
N ALA A 406 -35.53 -28.01 2.87
CA ALA A 406 -35.28 -26.60 2.57
C ALA A 406 -34.20 -26.07 3.54
N VAL A 407 -33.01 -25.95 3.05
CA VAL A 407 -31.94 -25.29 3.82
C VAL A 407 -32.24 -23.79 3.84
N GLY A 408 -32.63 -23.29 5.01
CA GLY A 408 -32.81 -21.86 5.21
C GLY A 408 -31.51 -21.11 4.86
N ARG A 409 -31.64 -19.92 4.26
CA ARG A 409 -30.49 -19.06 3.93
C ARG A 409 -29.60 -18.92 5.16
N VAL A 410 -28.37 -19.39 5.07
CA VAL A 410 -27.35 -19.11 6.06
C VAL A 410 -27.14 -17.59 6.03
N LYS A 411 -27.48 -16.92 7.13
CA LYS A 411 -27.25 -15.48 7.24
C LYS A 411 -25.74 -15.24 7.06
N PRO A 412 -25.33 -14.26 6.25
CA PRO A 412 -23.93 -13.94 6.11
C PRO A 412 -23.37 -13.61 7.50
N TYR A 413 -22.21 -14.17 7.81
CA TYR A 413 -21.49 -13.87 9.04
C TYR A 413 -21.06 -12.39 8.98
N VAL A 414 -21.85 -11.54 9.62
CA VAL A 414 -21.48 -10.15 9.85
C VAL A 414 -20.45 -10.17 10.97
N SER A 415 -19.19 -9.98 10.62
CA SER A 415 -18.13 -9.71 11.57
C SER A 415 -18.50 -8.45 12.35
N THR A 416 -18.99 -8.61 13.55
CA THR A 416 -19.09 -7.52 14.51
C THR A 416 -17.70 -7.29 15.07
N LYS A 417 -17.14 -6.11 14.75
CA LYS A 417 -16.04 -5.32 15.35
C LYS A 417 -14.72 -6.04 15.64
#